data_9466fb7f21bf86ebfdaed989f9dd1893
#
_entry.id   9466fb7f21bf86ebfdaed989f9dd1893
#
_cell.length_a   1.000
_cell.length_b   1.000
_cell.length_c   1.000
_cell.angle_alpha   90.00
_cell.angle_beta   90.00
_cell.angle_gamma   90.00
#
_symmetry.space_group_name_H-M   'P 1'
#
loop_
_entity.id
_entity.type
_entity.pdbx_description
1 polymer ?
#
loop_
_entity_poly.entity_id
_entity_poly.type
_entity_poly.pdbx_seq_one_letter_code
_entity_poly.pdbx_strand_id
1 'polypeptide(L)'
;PELQQIHQYFLLSQFCDWNTQTMVNAFAREAIASAEGGQWFPLAKIRQIAVEKNRTGDLHEYQLLSQPWLATKVLMPHRTYVFHENKPQVDHIFPVNLVGADETYQQAVDVLWNFQPMPAEVNNYKRARHPREFFQSNDGSKYWASYDLIPLADPRSWTQSDADSWNDHLIFIEYRKQRMLAELARLYGLSIAKPAATQTAGAATF
;
A
#
# COMPACT_ATOMS: atom_id res chain seq x y z
N PRO A 1 -8.78 -2.78 -20.99
CA PRO A 1 -8.13 -1.47 -20.87
C PRO A 1 -8.95 -0.50 -20.04
N GLU A 2 -10.26 -0.38 -20.26
CA GLU A 2 -11.14 0.61 -19.63
C GLU A 2 -11.38 0.34 -18.15
N LEU A 3 -11.68 -0.87 -17.77
CA LEU A 3 -11.86 -1.26 -16.37
C LEU A 3 -10.59 -0.95 -15.55
N GLN A 4 -9.43 -1.15 -16.14
CA GLN A 4 -8.16 -0.81 -15.50
C GLN A 4 -8.04 0.70 -15.28
N GLN A 5 -8.43 1.54 -16.24
CA GLN A 5 -8.42 2.99 -16.09
C GLN A 5 -9.38 3.47 -14.99
N ILE A 6 -10.56 2.85 -14.89
CA ILE A 6 -11.51 3.13 -13.80
C ILE A 6 -10.92 2.75 -12.44
N HIS A 7 -10.27 1.61 -12.34
CA HIS A 7 -9.58 1.20 -11.11
C HIS A 7 -8.44 2.16 -10.75
N GLN A 8 -7.65 2.60 -11.74
CA GLN A 8 -6.61 3.60 -11.54
C GLN A 8 -7.20 4.93 -11.05
N TYR A 9 -8.27 5.41 -11.68
CA TYR A 9 -8.96 6.62 -11.24
C TYR A 9 -9.44 6.50 -9.79
N PHE A 10 -10.10 5.39 -9.45
CA PHE A 10 -10.58 5.17 -8.10
C PHE A 10 -9.44 5.24 -7.08
N LEU A 11 -8.33 4.57 -7.35
CA LEU A 11 -7.17 4.57 -6.48
C LEU A 11 -6.55 5.98 -6.38
N LEU A 12 -6.29 6.63 -7.50
CA LEU A 12 -5.74 7.98 -7.52
C LEU A 12 -6.65 8.99 -6.84
N SER A 13 -7.98 8.84 -6.98
CA SER A 13 -8.94 9.73 -6.34
C SER A 13 -8.87 9.67 -4.81
N GLN A 14 -8.53 8.50 -4.25
CA GLN A 14 -8.40 8.34 -2.81
C GLN A 14 -7.10 8.91 -2.25
N PHE A 15 -6.00 8.79 -2.99
CA PHE A 15 -4.66 9.16 -2.50
C PHE A 15 -4.18 10.53 -2.98
N CYS A 16 -4.73 11.05 -4.07
CA CYS A 16 -4.28 12.30 -4.69
C CYS A 16 -5.26 13.47 -4.50
N ASP A 17 -6.17 13.37 -3.55
CA ASP A 17 -7.19 14.40 -3.24
C ASP A 17 -8.10 14.76 -4.43
N TRP A 18 -8.42 13.78 -5.26
CA TRP A 18 -9.33 13.98 -6.40
C TRP A 18 -10.81 13.83 -6.05
N ASN A 19 -11.11 13.36 -4.86
CA ASN A 19 -12.46 13.07 -4.37
C ASN A 19 -13.20 14.29 -3.79
N THR A 20 -12.64 15.48 -3.92
CA THR A 20 -13.32 16.72 -3.51
C THR A 20 -14.39 17.11 -4.52
N GLN A 21 -15.46 17.76 -4.06
CA GLN A 21 -16.56 18.21 -4.93
C GLN A 21 -16.06 19.07 -6.10
N THR A 22 -15.09 19.95 -5.85
CA THR A 22 -14.49 20.80 -6.88
C THR A 22 -13.80 19.98 -7.97
N MET A 23 -13.05 18.96 -7.59
CA MET A 23 -12.34 18.09 -8.54
C MET A 23 -13.31 17.22 -9.33
N VAL A 24 -14.29 16.61 -8.66
CA VAL A 24 -15.33 15.80 -9.31
C VAL A 24 -16.11 16.62 -10.34
N ASN A 25 -16.49 17.86 -10.00
CA ASN A 25 -17.18 18.76 -10.94
C ASN A 25 -16.29 19.16 -12.12
N ALA A 26 -14.99 19.39 -11.89
CA ALA A 26 -14.04 19.70 -12.96
C ALA A 26 -13.90 18.51 -13.92
N PHE A 27 -13.72 17.31 -13.40
CA PHE A 27 -13.62 16.10 -14.21
C PHE A 27 -14.89 15.83 -15.02
N ALA A 28 -16.07 16.02 -14.41
CA ALA A 28 -17.33 15.85 -15.11
C ALA A 28 -17.47 16.81 -16.29
N ARG A 29 -17.14 18.09 -16.11
CA ARG A 29 -17.29 19.13 -17.14
C ARG A 29 -16.17 19.12 -18.17
N GLU A 30 -14.93 18.95 -17.75
CA GLU A 30 -13.75 19.24 -18.56
C GLU A 30 -13.12 17.96 -19.17
N ALA A 31 -13.41 16.79 -18.60
CA ALA A 31 -12.92 15.53 -19.13
C ALA A 31 -14.05 14.66 -19.69
N ILE A 32 -15.05 14.32 -18.88
CA ILE A 32 -16.09 13.35 -19.27
C ILE A 32 -17.02 13.94 -20.33
N ALA A 33 -17.49 15.17 -20.13
CA ALA A 33 -18.40 15.83 -21.09
C ALA A 33 -17.72 16.15 -22.43
N SER A 34 -16.40 16.27 -22.47
CA SER A 34 -15.61 16.51 -23.69
C SER A 34 -15.05 15.25 -24.35
N ALA A 35 -15.29 14.07 -23.77
CA ALA A 35 -14.86 12.81 -24.35
C ALA A 35 -15.66 12.54 -25.63
N GLU A 36 -14.98 12.66 -26.77
CA GLU A 36 -15.58 12.36 -28.07
C GLU A 36 -15.72 10.86 -28.31
N GLY A 37 -16.72 10.49 -29.12
CA GLY A 37 -17.21 9.15 -29.31
C GLY A 37 -16.18 8.03 -29.39
N GLY A 38 -16.28 7.07 -28.49
CA GLY A 38 -15.47 5.85 -28.45
C GLY A 38 -14.42 5.80 -27.33
N GLN A 39 -14.11 6.90 -26.66
CA GLN A 39 -13.24 6.91 -25.50
C GLN A 39 -14.08 6.88 -24.21
N TRP A 40 -14.24 5.71 -23.64
CA TRP A 40 -15.14 5.49 -22.51
C TRP A 40 -14.70 6.19 -21.22
N PHE A 41 -13.40 6.19 -20.92
CA PHE A 41 -12.91 6.78 -19.71
C PHE A 41 -11.62 7.60 -19.95
N PRO A 42 -11.68 8.96 -19.89
CA PRO A 42 -10.57 9.82 -20.29
C PRO A 42 -9.57 10.05 -19.15
N LEU A 43 -8.97 8.99 -18.61
CA LEU A 43 -8.06 9.08 -17.45
C LEU A 43 -6.87 10.03 -17.69
N ALA A 44 -6.31 10.04 -18.90
CA ALA A 44 -5.20 10.95 -19.22
C ALA A 44 -5.60 12.42 -19.08
N LYS A 45 -6.80 12.77 -19.57
CA LYS A 45 -7.33 14.14 -19.43
C LYS A 45 -7.66 14.48 -17.98
N ILE A 46 -8.19 13.52 -17.22
CA ILE A 46 -8.46 13.69 -15.79
C ILE A 46 -7.15 13.99 -15.03
N ARG A 47 -6.07 13.26 -15.31
CA ARG A 47 -4.74 13.52 -14.72
C ARG A 47 -4.22 14.91 -15.07
N GLN A 48 -4.35 15.34 -16.32
CA GLN A 48 -3.97 16.68 -16.75
C GLN A 48 -4.73 17.75 -15.96
N ILE A 49 -6.05 17.63 -15.85
CA ILE A 49 -6.89 18.59 -15.10
C ILE A 49 -6.49 18.59 -13.61
N ALA A 50 -6.18 17.44 -13.03
CA ALA A 50 -5.71 17.36 -11.65
C ALA A 50 -4.45 18.21 -11.44
N VAL A 51 -3.47 18.07 -12.32
CA VAL A 51 -2.22 18.86 -12.27
C VAL A 51 -2.49 20.35 -12.46
N GLU A 52 -3.33 20.74 -13.41
CA GLU A 52 -3.74 22.13 -13.65
C GLU A 52 -4.42 22.77 -12.43
N LYS A 53 -5.06 21.94 -11.59
CA LYS A 53 -5.71 22.36 -10.35
C LYS A 53 -4.86 22.12 -9.09
N ASN A 54 -3.54 22.03 -9.26
CA ASN A 54 -2.56 21.85 -8.18
C ASN A 54 -2.78 20.56 -7.36
N ARG A 55 -3.16 19.47 -8.02
CA ARG A 55 -3.16 18.11 -7.46
C ARG A 55 -2.10 17.27 -8.16
N THR A 56 -1.66 16.20 -7.50
CA THR A 56 -0.75 15.26 -8.16
C THR A 56 -1.52 14.46 -9.22
N GLY A 57 -0.90 14.28 -10.39
CA GLY A 57 -1.40 13.42 -11.45
C GLY A 57 -1.01 11.95 -11.27
N ASP A 58 -0.02 11.70 -10.43
CA ASP A 58 0.58 10.39 -10.18
C ASP A 58 0.61 10.05 -8.71
N LEU A 59 0.70 8.74 -8.41
CA LEU A 59 0.80 8.24 -7.06
C LEU A 59 2.25 8.26 -6.60
N HIS A 60 2.50 8.85 -5.44
CA HIS A 60 3.80 8.88 -4.78
C HIS A 60 3.78 8.07 -3.49
N GLU A 61 4.92 7.57 -3.05
CA GLU A 61 5.04 6.74 -1.85
C GLU A 61 4.49 7.44 -0.60
N TYR A 62 4.78 8.72 -0.42
CA TYR A 62 4.31 9.49 0.74
C TYR A 62 2.77 9.51 0.87
N GLN A 63 2.05 9.43 -0.25
CA GLN A 63 0.59 9.40 -0.25
C GLN A 63 0.05 8.07 0.28
N LEU A 64 0.70 6.96 -0.07
CA LEU A 64 0.39 5.66 0.53
C LEU A 64 0.71 5.64 2.03
N LEU A 65 1.86 6.19 2.40
CA LEU A 65 2.31 6.24 3.80
C LEU A 65 1.45 7.17 4.67
N SER A 66 0.86 8.21 4.09
CA SER A 66 -0.04 9.12 4.81
C SER A 66 -1.41 8.49 5.14
N GLN A 67 -1.78 7.41 4.45
CA GLN A 67 -3.05 6.71 4.64
C GLN A 67 -2.85 5.19 4.71
N PRO A 68 -2.05 4.68 5.66
CA PRO A 68 -1.59 3.30 5.66
C PRO A 68 -2.73 2.29 5.76
N TRP A 69 -3.80 2.64 6.49
CA TRP A 69 -4.99 1.79 6.59
C TRP A 69 -5.73 1.62 5.26
N LEU A 70 -5.92 2.71 4.53
CA LEU A 70 -6.54 2.69 3.22
C LEU A 70 -5.65 1.95 2.22
N ALA A 71 -4.33 2.24 2.23
CA ALA A 71 -3.36 1.59 1.37
C ALA A 71 -3.34 0.07 1.60
N THR A 72 -3.38 -0.38 2.85
CA THR A 72 -3.45 -1.80 3.19
C THR A 72 -4.68 -2.47 2.59
N LYS A 73 -5.85 -1.85 2.68
CA LYS A 73 -7.08 -2.39 2.08
C LYS A 73 -7.05 -2.44 0.55
N VAL A 74 -6.54 -1.39 -0.06
CA VAL A 74 -6.47 -1.27 -1.53
C VAL A 74 -5.47 -2.26 -2.12
N LEU A 75 -4.33 -2.44 -1.48
CA LEU A 75 -3.27 -3.34 -1.95
C LEU A 75 -3.55 -4.83 -1.67
N MET A 76 -4.57 -5.12 -0.87
CA MET A 76 -4.99 -6.49 -0.56
C MET A 76 -6.48 -6.72 -0.85
N PRO A 77 -6.97 -6.41 -2.08
CA PRO A 77 -8.40 -6.41 -2.38
C PRO A 77 -9.03 -7.82 -2.42
N HIS A 78 -8.23 -8.85 -2.69
CA HIS A 78 -8.71 -10.23 -2.76
C HIS A 78 -8.89 -10.88 -1.38
N ARG A 79 -8.59 -10.13 -0.33
CA ARG A 79 -8.92 -10.56 1.01
C ARG A 79 -10.37 -10.26 1.29
N THR A 80 -11.19 -11.26 1.07
CA THR A 80 -12.52 -11.29 1.64
C THR A 80 -12.38 -11.41 3.15
N TYR A 81 -12.05 -10.27 3.78
CA TYR A 81 -12.40 -10.14 5.18
C TYR A 81 -13.91 -10.15 5.22
N VAL A 82 -14.46 -11.30 5.50
CA VAL A 82 -15.85 -11.38 5.90
C VAL A 82 -15.89 -10.71 7.26
N PHE A 83 -16.15 -9.41 7.25
CA PHE A 83 -16.32 -8.61 8.44
C PHE A 83 -17.68 -8.91 9.04
N HIS A 84 -17.80 -10.08 9.64
CA HIS A 84 -18.89 -10.34 10.57
C HIS A 84 -18.53 -9.61 11.88
N GLU A 85 -19.28 -8.57 12.20
CA GLU A 85 -19.32 -7.89 13.51
C GLU A 85 -18.01 -7.26 14.05
N ASN A 86 -16.84 -7.82 13.77
CA ASN A 86 -15.56 -7.32 14.26
C ASN A 86 -14.80 -6.57 13.17
N LYS A 87 -14.70 -5.25 13.31
CA LYS A 87 -13.86 -4.43 12.44
C LYS A 87 -12.41 -4.93 12.52
N PRO A 88 -11.72 -5.11 11.37
CA PRO A 88 -10.33 -5.49 11.39
C PRO A 88 -9.50 -4.39 12.05
N GLN A 89 -8.55 -4.81 12.83
CA GLN A 89 -7.52 -3.96 13.38
C GLN A 89 -6.33 -3.89 12.44
N VAL A 90 -5.58 -2.81 12.50
CA VAL A 90 -4.24 -2.78 11.91
C VAL A 90 -3.29 -3.45 12.89
N ASP A 91 -2.66 -4.52 12.44
CA ASP A 91 -1.64 -5.24 13.19
C ASP A 91 -0.26 -4.89 12.63
N HIS A 92 0.72 -4.77 13.51
CA HIS A 92 2.13 -4.73 13.15
C HIS A 92 2.62 -6.16 12.95
N ILE A 93 3.04 -6.53 11.75
CA ILE A 93 3.56 -7.87 11.47
C ILE A 93 4.74 -8.17 12.39
N PHE A 94 5.75 -7.28 12.41
CA PHE A 94 6.76 -7.23 13.46
C PHE A 94 6.23 -6.35 14.61
N PRO A 95 5.92 -6.92 15.76
CA PRO A 95 5.41 -6.17 16.90
C PRO A 95 6.43 -5.13 17.40
N VAL A 96 5.92 -3.98 17.83
CA VAL A 96 6.74 -2.88 18.39
C VAL A 96 7.71 -3.36 19.48
N ASN A 97 7.25 -4.26 20.34
CA ASN A 97 8.06 -4.79 21.45
C ASN A 97 9.25 -5.64 21.01
N LEU A 98 9.29 -6.10 19.77
CA LEU A 98 10.42 -6.89 19.25
C LEU A 98 11.47 -6.03 18.56
N VAL A 99 11.13 -4.81 18.21
CA VAL A 99 12.00 -3.94 17.41
C VAL A 99 13.14 -3.33 18.25
N GLY A 100 13.04 -3.39 19.58
CA GLY A 100 14.08 -2.90 20.49
C GLY A 100 14.12 -1.38 20.60
N ALA A 101 15.21 -0.87 21.18
CA ALA A 101 15.40 0.56 21.46
C ALA A 101 16.21 1.29 20.36
N ASP A 102 16.64 0.60 19.32
CA ASP A 102 17.35 1.22 18.21
C ASP A 102 16.43 2.17 17.43
N GLU A 103 16.85 3.41 17.28
CA GLU A 103 16.05 4.45 16.67
C GLU A 103 15.68 4.13 15.21
N THR A 104 16.59 3.54 14.47
CA THR A 104 16.34 3.15 13.06
C THR A 104 15.24 2.12 12.95
N TYR A 105 15.25 1.14 13.83
CA TYR A 105 14.20 0.12 13.90
C TYR A 105 12.87 0.69 14.37
N GLN A 106 12.90 1.60 15.35
CA GLN A 106 11.67 2.26 15.83
C GLN A 106 11.01 3.12 14.75
N GLN A 107 11.79 3.84 13.95
CA GLN A 107 11.26 4.63 12.82
C GLN A 107 10.64 3.75 11.72
N ALA A 108 11.08 2.50 11.60
CA ALA A 108 10.56 1.57 10.61
C ALA A 108 9.41 0.70 11.10
N VAL A 109 8.98 0.82 12.37
CA VAL A 109 7.89 -0.02 12.89
C VAL A 109 6.50 0.48 12.48
N ASP A 110 6.29 1.78 12.49
CA ASP A 110 5.02 2.42 12.16
C ASP A 110 4.92 2.80 10.67
N VAL A 111 5.21 1.84 9.80
CA VAL A 111 5.17 2.04 8.35
C VAL A 111 4.17 1.09 7.70
N LEU A 112 3.60 1.53 6.58
CA LEU A 112 2.66 0.74 5.79
C LEU A 112 3.16 -0.69 5.52
N TRP A 113 4.46 -0.82 5.25
CA TRP A 113 5.09 -2.08 4.90
C TRP A 113 5.13 -3.09 6.05
N ASN A 114 4.91 -2.63 7.30
CA ASN A 114 4.74 -3.46 8.49
C ASN A 114 3.28 -3.70 8.87
N PHE A 115 2.33 -3.08 8.20
CA PHE A 115 0.92 -3.18 8.57
C PHE A 115 0.19 -4.27 7.80
N GLN A 116 -0.75 -4.92 8.49
CA GLN A 116 -1.73 -5.80 7.90
C GLN A 116 -3.08 -5.65 8.59
N PRO A 117 -4.21 -5.82 7.88
CA PRO A 117 -5.49 -5.93 8.52
C PRO A 117 -5.62 -7.32 9.15
N MET A 118 -6.02 -7.39 10.39
CA MET A 118 -6.17 -8.63 11.13
C MET A 118 -7.46 -8.61 11.97
N PRO A 119 -8.21 -9.73 12.08
CA PRO A 119 -9.30 -9.82 13.03
C PRO A 119 -8.80 -9.55 14.46
N ALA A 120 -9.57 -8.81 15.25
CA ALA A 120 -9.16 -8.41 16.61
C ALA A 120 -8.78 -9.61 17.50
N GLU A 121 -9.52 -10.70 17.41
CA GLU A 121 -9.25 -11.93 18.13
C GLU A 121 -7.89 -12.55 17.78
N VAL A 122 -7.54 -12.53 16.49
CA VAL A 122 -6.26 -13.05 15.99
C VAL A 122 -5.11 -12.15 16.42
N ASN A 123 -5.29 -10.84 16.34
CA ASN A 123 -4.32 -9.86 16.80
C ASN A 123 -4.07 -10.02 18.31
N ASN A 124 -5.12 -10.16 19.10
CA ASN A 124 -5.03 -10.43 20.53
C ASN A 124 -4.34 -11.76 20.85
N TYR A 125 -4.52 -12.77 20.00
CA TYR A 125 -3.82 -14.05 20.14
C TYR A 125 -2.35 -13.96 19.72
N LYS A 126 -2.04 -13.26 18.63
CA LYS A 126 -0.67 -13.05 18.13
C LYS A 126 0.19 -12.32 19.17
N ARG A 127 -0.30 -11.23 19.75
CA ARG A 127 0.43 -10.39 20.71
C ARG A 127 1.81 -9.97 20.18
N ALA A 128 2.81 -10.03 21.05
CA ALA A 128 4.22 -9.68 20.74
C ALA A 128 5.05 -10.90 20.25
N ARG A 129 4.42 -11.93 19.68
CA ARG A 129 5.16 -13.06 19.13
C ARG A 129 5.92 -12.65 17.89
N HIS A 130 7.10 -13.23 17.71
CA HIS A 130 7.82 -13.08 16.47
C HIS A 130 6.96 -13.59 15.29
N PRO A 131 6.84 -12.84 14.18
CA PRO A 131 5.93 -13.20 13.10
C PRO A 131 6.20 -14.59 12.53
N ARG A 132 7.47 -14.98 12.37
CA ARG A 132 7.83 -16.34 11.94
C ARG A 132 7.28 -17.40 12.87
N GLU A 133 7.42 -17.24 14.17
CA GLU A 133 6.90 -18.20 15.17
C GLU A 133 5.37 -18.25 15.12
N PHE A 134 4.73 -17.08 15.03
CA PHE A 134 3.28 -17.01 14.96
C PHE A 134 2.76 -17.74 13.72
N PHE A 135 3.27 -17.41 12.54
CA PHE A 135 2.79 -18.02 11.29
C PHE A 135 3.18 -19.50 11.13
N GLN A 136 4.20 -19.96 11.79
CA GLN A 136 4.58 -21.40 11.84
C GLN A 136 3.80 -22.19 12.89
N SER A 137 3.13 -21.52 13.82
CA SER A 137 2.30 -22.23 14.81
C SER A 137 1.05 -22.82 14.16
N ASN A 138 0.48 -23.87 14.80
CA ASN A 138 -0.75 -24.50 14.32
C ASN A 138 -1.92 -23.49 14.19
N ASP A 139 -1.98 -22.53 15.09
CA ASP A 139 -3.04 -21.53 15.09
C ASP A 139 -2.73 -20.41 14.08
N GLY A 140 -1.49 -19.95 13.99
CA GLY A 140 -1.05 -18.94 13.01
C GLY A 140 -1.17 -19.45 11.58
N SER A 141 -0.86 -20.72 11.33
CA SER A 141 -0.93 -21.33 10.00
C SER A 141 -2.32 -21.30 9.38
N LYS A 142 -3.38 -21.26 10.18
CA LYS A 142 -4.77 -21.09 9.70
C LYS A 142 -5.00 -19.77 8.98
N TYR A 143 -4.16 -18.76 9.26
CA TYR A 143 -4.29 -17.41 8.73
C TYR A 143 -3.32 -17.12 7.57
N TRP A 144 -2.46 -18.08 7.20
CA TRP A 144 -1.47 -17.89 6.13
C TRP A 144 -2.11 -17.52 4.80
N ALA A 145 -3.17 -18.23 4.42
CA ALA A 145 -3.92 -17.92 3.21
C ALA A 145 -4.59 -16.52 3.27
N SER A 146 -4.62 -15.92 4.46
CA SER A 146 -5.17 -14.59 4.70
C SER A 146 -4.13 -13.48 4.59
N TYR A 147 -2.85 -13.77 4.38
CA TYR A 147 -1.76 -12.78 4.41
C TYR A 147 -0.98 -12.79 3.11
N ASP A 148 -1.54 -12.19 2.08
CA ASP A 148 -0.79 -11.93 0.86
C ASP A 148 0.30 -10.90 1.13
N LEU A 149 1.35 -10.93 0.32
CA LEU A 149 2.45 -9.99 0.38
C LEU A 149 3.30 -10.09 1.67
N ILE A 150 3.02 -11.07 2.52
CA ILE A 150 3.95 -11.55 3.52
C ILE A 150 4.80 -12.64 2.86
N PRO A 151 6.08 -12.77 3.21
CA PRO A 151 6.90 -13.83 2.65
C PRO A 151 6.23 -15.17 2.83
N LEU A 152 5.63 -15.64 1.77
CA LEU A 152 5.05 -16.95 1.56
C LEU A 152 4.01 -17.47 2.54
N ALA A 153 2.92 -17.87 1.96
CA ALA A 153 1.87 -18.59 2.65
C ALA A 153 2.32 -19.97 3.17
N ASP A 154 3.26 -20.65 2.51
CA ASP A 154 3.73 -21.96 2.92
C ASP A 154 5.27 -21.95 3.19
N PRO A 155 5.71 -22.15 4.44
CA PRO A 155 7.12 -22.21 4.79
C PRO A 155 7.95 -23.22 3.99
N ARG A 156 7.30 -24.28 3.49
CA ARG A 156 7.97 -25.32 2.71
C ARG A 156 8.40 -24.83 1.32
N SER A 157 7.80 -23.75 0.84
CA SER A 157 8.14 -23.14 -0.43
C SER A 157 9.06 -21.93 -0.28
N TRP A 158 9.56 -21.62 0.92
CA TRP A 158 10.45 -20.50 1.15
C TRP A 158 11.78 -20.66 0.44
N THR A 159 12.18 -19.63 -0.28
CA THR A 159 13.55 -19.44 -0.71
C THR A 159 14.42 -19.02 0.48
N GLN A 160 15.73 -19.01 0.31
CA GLN A 160 16.63 -18.48 1.35
C GLN A 160 16.31 -17.00 1.62
N SER A 161 16.04 -16.20 0.59
CA SER A 161 15.69 -14.79 0.74
C SER A 161 14.39 -14.59 1.53
N ASP A 162 13.40 -15.47 1.36
CA ASP A 162 12.17 -15.44 2.14
C ASP A 162 12.43 -15.74 3.61
N ALA A 163 13.28 -16.75 3.89
CA ALA A 163 13.66 -17.09 5.25
C ALA A 163 14.47 -15.96 5.92
N ASP A 164 15.40 -15.34 5.20
CA ASP A 164 16.23 -14.26 5.70
C ASP A 164 15.41 -13.00 6.04
N SER A 165 14.37 -12.71 5.25
CA SER A 165 13.47 -11.58 5.52
C SER A 165 12.79 -11.66 6.89
N TRP A 166 12.64 -12.84 7.46
CA TRP A 166 12.08 -13.02 8.79
C TRP A 166 13.08 -12.82 9.94
N ASN A 167 14.37 -12.79 9.64
CA ASN A 167 15.41 -12.68 10.66
C ASN A 167 15.69 -11.22 11.06
N ASP A 168 15.35 -10.27 10.19
CA ASP A 168 15.59 -8.85 10.42
C ASP A 168 14.40 -8.01 9.99
N HIS A 169 13.95 -7.11 10.87
CA HIS A 169 12.81 -6.25 10.63
C HIS A 169 13.01 -5.32 9.41
N LEU A 170 14.17 -4.73 9.25
CA LEU A 170 14.45 -3.83 8.13
C LEU A 170 14.50 -4.57 6.80
N ILE A 171 15.06 -5.76 6.78
CA ILE A 171 15.05 -6.63 5.61
C ILE A 171 13.61 -7.01 5.24
N PHE A 172 12.80 -7.36 6.24
CA PHE A 172 11.39 -7.66 6.03
C PHE A 172 10.61 -6.47 5.46
N ILE A 173 10.81 -5.28 5.99
CA ILE A 173 10.14 -4.06 5.52
C ILE A 173 10.45 -3.81 4.04
N GLU A 174 11.71 -3.86 3.65
CA GLU A 174 12.11 -3.67 2.25
C GLU A 174 11.56 -4.78 1.34
N TYR A 175 11.66 -6.02 1.76
CA TYR A 175 11.11 -7.17 1.04
C TYR A 175 9.60 -7.00 0.79
N ARG A 176 8.85 -6.65 1.83
CA ARG A 176 7.40 -6.47 1.72
C ARG A 176 7.02 -5.24 0.90
N LYS A 177 7.76 -4.15 1.02
CA LYS A 177 7.61 -2.96 0.18
C LYS A 177 7.67 -3.31 -1.30
N GLN A 178 8.69 -4.03 -1.72
CA GLN A 178 8.85 -4.45 -3.12
C GLN A 178 7.66 -5.29 -3.60
N ARG A 179 7.18 -6.21 -2.80
CA ARG A 179 6.02 -7.04 -3.14
C ARG A 179 4.72 -6.22 -3.22
N MET A 180 4.50 -5.31 -2.28
CA MET A 180 3.31 -4.44 -2.31
C MET A 180 3.33 -3.51 -3.52
N LEU A 181 4.47 -2.97 -3.89
CA LEU A 181 4.61 -2.14 -5.10
C LEU A 181 4.43 -2.96 -6.39
N ALA A 182 4.94 -4.18 -6.41
CA ALA A 182 4.71 -5.10 -7.54
C ALA A 182 3.21 -5.45 -7.67
N GLU A 183 2.53 -5.65 -6.56
CA GLU A 183 1.10 -5.92 -6.54
C GLU A 183 0.27 -4.71 -6.98
N LEU A 184 0.66 -3.50 -6.60
CA LEU A 184 0.09 -2.26 -7.10
C LEU A 184 0.16 -2.18 -8.62
N ALA A 185 1.33 -2.50 -9.20
CA ALA A 185 1.53 -2.53 -10.64
C ALA A 185 0.67 -3.62 -11.30
N ARG A 186 0.60 -4.81 -10.72
CA ARG A 186 -0.17 -5.94 -11.24
C ARG A 186 -1.67 -5.69 -11.24
N LEU A 187 -2.21 -5.18 -10.15
CA LEU A 187 -3.67 -4.98 -9.97
C LEU A 187 -4.17 -3.75 -10.72
N TYR A 188 -3.43 -2.67 -10.66
CA TYR A 188 -3.90 -1.37 -11.15
C TYR A 188 -3.13 -0.86 -12.36
N GLY A 189 -2.01 -1.49 -12.74
CA GLY A 189 -1.12 -0.96 -13.79
C GLY A 189 -0.50 0.38 -13.38
N LEU A 190 -0.35 0.64 -12.08
CA LEU A 190 0.24 1.85 -11.53
C LEU A 190 1.62 1.55 -10.94
N SER A 191 2.53 2.48 -11.09
CA SER A 191 3.81 2.51 -10.40
C SER A 191 3.91 3.78 -9.56
N ILE A 192 4.70 3.69 -8.50
CA ILE A 192 5.03 4.87 -7.70
C ILE A 192 5.91 5.81 -8.54
N ALA A 193 5.50 7.06 -8.63
CA ALA A 193 6.32 8.10 -9.26
C ALA A 193 7.62 8.29 -8.46
N LYS A 194 8.74 8.26 -9.15
CA LYS A 194 10.02 8.57 -8.52
C LYS A 194 10.01 10.00 -7.98
N PRO A 195 10.61 10.27 -6.82
CA PRO A 195 10.82 11.64 -6.38
C PRO A 195 11.49 12.42 -7.51
N ALA A 196 11.00 13.61 -7.82
CA ALA A 196 11.71 14.50 -8.72
C ALA A 196 13.13 14.65 -8.16
N ALA A 197 14.14 14.43 -8.98
CA ALA A 197 15.52 14.65 -8.58
C ALA A 197 15.60 16.07 -8.03
N THR A 198 15.90 16.20 -6.76
CA THR A 198 16.11 17.51 -6.13
C THR A 198 17.21 18.15 -6.92
N GLN A 199 16.87 19.18 -7.69
CA GLN A 199 17.91 20.05 -8.27
C GLN A 199 18.67 20.58 -7.06
N THR A 200 19.85 20.05 -6.85
CA THR A 200 20.80 20.61 -5.90
C THR A 200 20.97 22.07 -6.30
N ALA A 201 20.32 22.96 -5.56
CA ALA A 201 20.55 24.40 -5.68
C ALA A 201 22.06 24.58 -5.59
N GLY A 202 22.65 25.12 -6.66
CA GLY A 202 24.08 25.32 -6.74
C GLY A 202 24.57 26.07 -5.51
N ALA A 203 25.63 25.55 -4.94
CA ALA A 203 26.37 26.22 -3.90
C ALA A 203 26.74 27.61 -4.42
N ALA A 204 26.07 28.63 -3.89
CA ALA A 204 26.51 29.99 -4.05
C ALA A 204 27.84 30.10 -3.30
N THR A 205 28.93 30.14 -4.04
CA THR A 205 30.24 30.56 -3.56
C THR A 205 30.14 32.01 -3.14
N PHE A 206 30.29 32.30 -1.88
CA PHE A 206 30.67 33.61 -1.34
C PHE A 206 32.14 33.55 -0.93
#